data_c15296d3bbae63b74876d8313d277678
#
_entry.id   c15296d3bbae63b74876d8313d277678
#
_cell.length_a   1.000
_cell.length_b   1.000
_cell.length_c   1.000
_cell.angle_alpha   90.00
_cell.angle_beta   90.00
_cell.angle_gamma   90.00
#
_symmetry.space_group_name_H-M   'P 1'
#
loop_
_entity.id
_entity.type
_entity.pdbx_description
1 polymer ?
#
loop_
_entity_poly.entity_id
_entity_poly.type
_entity_poly.pdbx_seq_one_letter_code
_entity_poly.pdbx_strand_id
1 'polypeptide(L)'
;VSTLPLRPGLEGETPYGAPELEVPVRLNVNENPYPPSPEVVQDIADAVAQAASTLNRYPDRDFPALRQALADYLAVESGVRVPWEQVWAANGSNEVMLHVLQVFGGPGRVCLSFTPTYSMYPEYARDTLTRYVAAARAEDFTLEVDVVREAVAAH
;
A
#
# COMPACT_ATOMS: atom_id res chain seq x y z
N VAL A 1 -23.20 15.05 -17.29
CA VAL A 1 -22.77 13.65 -17.31
C VAL A 1 -21.61 13.57 -18.27
N SER A 2 -20.46 13.15 -17.81
CA SER A 2 -19.25 13.05 -18.63
C SER A 2 -19.42 11.95 -19.68
N THR A 3 -19.18 12.30 -20.94
CA THR A 3 -19.12 11.35 -22.05
C THR A 3 -17.69 10.87 -22.32
N LEU A 4 -16.83 10.92 -21.33
CA LEU A 4 -15.45 10.44 -21.49
C LEU A 4 -15.44 8.93 -21.72
N PRO A 5 -14.62 8.44 -22.66
CA PRO A 5 -14.53 7.02 -22.98
C PRO A 5 -13.77 6.30 -21.84
N LEU A 6 -14.51 5.80 -20.87
CA LEU A 6 -13.95 4.97 -19.81
C LEU A 6 -13.62 3.57 -20.35
N ARG A 7 -12.59 2.95 -19.79
CA ARG A 7 -12.31 1.55 -20.08
C ARG A 7 -13.43 0.66 -19.55
N PRO A 8 -13.71 -0.49 -20.18
CA PRO A 8 -14.67 -1.46 -19.66
C PRO A 8 -14.34 -1.84 -18.21
N GLY A 9 -15.36 -1.96 -17.36
CA GLY A 9 -15.22 -2.27 -15.94
C GLY A 9 -15.09 -1.06 -15.01
N LEU A 10 -15.02 0.18 -15.53
CA LEU A 10 -15.12 1.41 -14.73
C LEU A 10 -16.44 2.15 -14.92
N GLU A 11 -17.28 1.67 -15.80
CA GLU A 11 -18.61 2.26 -16.04
C GLU A 11 -19.52 2.03 -14.83
N GLY A 12 -20.05 3.12 -14.28
CA GLY A 12 -20.94 3.06 -13.12
C GLY A 12 -20.25 2.90 -11.77
N GLU A 13 -18.94 2.81 -11.74
CA GLU A 13 -18.17 2.78 -10.49
C GLU A 13 -18.20 4.13 -9.77
N THR A 14 -18.26 4.08 -8.46
CA THR A 14 -18.10 5.24 -7.59
C THR A 14 -16.66 5.30 -7.08
N PRO A 15 -16.08 6.52 -6.95
CA PRO A 15 -14.73 6.64 -6.38
C PRO A 15 -14.65 6.00 -5.01
N TYR A 16 -13.57 5.23 -4.77
CA TYR A 16 -13.30 4.70 -3.44
C TYR A 16 -13.08 5.85 -2.44
N GLY A 17 -13.65 5.70 -1.26
CA GLY A 17 -13.45 6.61 -0.15
C GLY A 17 -13.98 6.00 1.15
N ALA A 18 -13.18 6.07 2.23
CA ALA A 18 -13.69 5.73 3.55
C ALA A 18 -14.76 6.77 3.94
N PRO A 19 -15.91 6.36 4.52
CA PRO A 19 -16.92 7.31 4.97
C PRO A 19 -16.35 8.27 6.03
N GLU A 20 -16.59 9.56 5.86
CA GLU A 20 -16.33 10.56 6.89
C GLU A 20 -17.42 10.45 7.96
N LEU A 21 -17.05 9.98 9.15
CA LEU A 21 -17.97 9.78 10.26
C LEU A 21 -17.72 10.80 11.37
N GLU A 22 -18.75 11.51 11.78
CA GLU A 22 -18.71 12.35 12.98
C GLU A 22 -19.06 11.51 14.22
N VAL A 23 -18.08 10.78 14.73
CA VAL A 23 -18.20 9.89 15.89
C VAL A 23 -17.09 10.15 16.90
N PRO A 24 -17.33 9.94 18.22
CA PRO A 24 -16.30 10.18 19.24
C PRO A 24 -15.03 9.34 19.07
N VAL A 25 -15.17 8.13 18.53
CA VAL A 25 -14.04 7.21 18.25
C VAL A 25 -14.14 6.73 16.80
N ARG A 26 -13.13 7.05 16.02
CA ARG A 26 -13.07 6.69 14.59
C ARG A 26 -12.09 5.53 14.41
N LEU A 27 -12.60 4.37 13.97
CA LEU A 27 -11.80 3.16 13.72
C LEU A 27 -11.91 2.65 12.28
N ASN A 28 -12.55 3.44 11.39
CA ASN A 28 -12.75 3.09 9.99
C ASN A 28 -11.60 3.53 9.07
N VAL A 29 -10.61 4.23 9.63
CA VAL A 29 -9.37 4.65 8.98
C VAL A 29 -8.17 4.24 9.82
N ASN A 30 -7.06 3.89 9.16
CA ASN A 30 -5.84 3.44 9.85
C ASN A 30 -4.91 4.64 10.10
N GLU A 31 -5.33 5.53 11.01
CA GLU A 31 -4.58 6.71 11.40
C GLU A 31 -3.83 6.47 12.71
N ASN A 32 -2.58 6.97 12.78
CA ASN A 32 -1.86 7.01 14.05
C ASN A 32 -2.38 8.18 14.90
N PRO A 33 -2.96 7.94 16.08
CA PRO A 33 -3.48 9.01 16.94
C PRO A 33 -2.39 9.83 17.62
N TYR A 34 -1.15 9.39 17.59
CA TYR A 34 -0.03 10.08 18.23
C TYR A 34 0.69 10.98 17.22
N PRO A 35 0.79 12.29 17.48
CA PRO A 35 1.57 13.20 16.63
C PRO A 35 3.08 12.87 16.74
N PRO A 36 3.87 13.26 15.74
CA PRO A 36 5.33 13.17 15.84
C PRO A 36 5.84 14.05 16.98
N SER A 37 7.00 13.68 17.55
CA SER A 37 7.63 14.52 18.60
C SER A 37 8.08 15.88 18.04
N PRO A 38 8.24 16.90 18.90
CA PRO A 38 8.75 18.21 18.46
C PRO A 38 10.10 18.14 17.74
N GLU A 39 10.99 17.23 18.16
CA GLU A 39 12.30 17.01 17.55
C GLU A 39 12.14 16.46 16.13
N VAL A 40 11.27 15.47 15.92
CA VAL A 40 10.97 14.93 14.57
C VAL A 40 10.36 16.00 13.67
N VAL A 41 9.45 16.82 14.21
CA VAL A 41 8.86 17.95 13.45
C VAL A 41 9.94 18.92 13.00
N GLN A 42 10.88 19.28 13.88
CA GLN A 42 11.98 20.18 13.55
C GLN A 42 12.92 19.57 12.51
N ASP A 43 13.30 18.30 12.65
CA ASP A 43 14.14 17.60 11.67
C ASP A 43 13.50 17.56 10.26
N ILE A 44 12.20 17.33 10.19
CA ILE A 44 11.45 17.39 8.92
C ILE A 44 11.51 18.80 8.32
N ALA A 45 11.28 19.84 9.14
CA ALA A 45 11.30 21.22 8.67
C ALA A 45 12.68 21.61 8.12
N ASP A 46 13.75 21.25 8.81
CA ASP A 46 15.12 21.52 8.40
C ASP A 46 15.50 20.75 7.12
N ALA A 47 15.13 19.49 7.02
CA ALA A 47 15.35 18.68 5.82
C ALA A 47 14.62 19.25 4.59
N VAL A 48 13.36 19.69 4.76
CA VAL A 48 12.59 20.33 3.69
C VAL A 48 13.22 21.66 3.27
N ALA A 49 13.68 22.48 4.23
CA ALA A 49 14.34 23.74 3.93
C ALA A 49 15.65 23.54 3.13
N GLN A 50 16.43 22.51 3.47
CA GLN A 50 17.64 22.15 2.71
C GLN A 50 17.29 21.69 1.29
N ALA A 51 16.30 20.82 1.14
CA ALA A 51 15.88 20.28 -0.16
C ALA A 51 15.26 21.37 -1.06
N ALA A 52 14.64 22.41 -0.49
CA ALA A 52 13.92 23.45 -1.22
C ALA A 52 14.77 24.14 -2.29
N SER A 53 16.07 24.29 -2.06
CA SER A 53 17.00 24.93 -3.00
C SER A 53 17.24 24.11 -4.27
N THR A 54 16.85 22.84 -4.29
CA THR A 54 17.08 21.91 -5.41
C THR A 54 15.79 21.33 -6.01
N LEU A 55 14.62 21.79 -5.55
CA LEU A 55 13.31 21.29 -6.04
C LEU A 55 13.05 21.54 -7.53
N ASN A 56 13.80 22.44 -8.17
CA ASN A 56 13.79 22.66 -9.63
C ASN A 56 14.56 21.59 -10.41
N ARG A 57 15.17 20.61 -9.74
CA ARG A 57 15.90 19.49 -10.34
C ARG A 57 15.12 18.19 -10.16
N TYR A 58 15.38 17.22 -11.02
CA TYR A 58 14.85 15.88 -10.80
C TYR A 58 15.43 15.28 -9.51
N PRO A 59 14.62 14.56 -8.74
CA PRO A 59 15.12 13.83 -7.58
C PRO A 59 16.09 12.71 -7.99
N ASP A 60 16.81 12.17 -7.01
CA ASP A 60 17.59 10.96 -7.21
C ASP A 60 16.66 9.83 -7.66
N ARG A 61 16.95 9.24 -8.83
CA ARG A 61 16.13 8.19 -9.44
C ARG A 61 16.03 6.94 -8.57
N ASP A 62 17.10 6.56 -7.93
CA ASP A 62 17.24 5.30 -7.21
C ASP A 62 17.17 5.49 -5.67
N PHE A 63 17.17 6.73 -5.20
CA PHE A 63 17.10 7.18 -3.79
C PHE A 63 17.79 6.21 -2.80
N PRO A 64 19.10 5.86 -3.01
CA PRO A 64 19.80 4.85 -2.21
C PRO A 64 19.86 5.21 -0.72
N ALA A 65 19.97 6.49 -0.38
CA ALA A 65 20.01 6.92 1.02
C ALA A 65 18.72 6.55 1.79
N LEU A 66 17.53 6.78 1.19
CA LEU A 66 16.27 6.39 1.80
C LEU A 66 16.13 4.87 1.89
N ARG A 67 16.49 4.15 0.83
CA ARG A 67 16.41 2.68 0.79
C ARG A 67 17.35 2.05 1.82
N GLN A 68 18.54 2.60 2.01
CA GLN A 68 19.46 2.14 3.05
C GLN A 68 18.89 2.40 4.46
N ALA A 69 18.37 3.60 4.71
CA ALA A 69 17.75 3.92 6.00
C ALA A 69 16.56 3.00 6.32
N LEU A 70 15.73 2.66 5.31
CA LEU A 70 14.65 1.68 5.47
C LEU A 70 15.16 0.27 5.73
N ALA A 71 16.22 -0.16 5.06
CA ALA A 71 16.85 -1.46 5.30
C ALA A 71 17.41 -1.55 6.73
N ASP A 72 18.04 -0.49 7.23
CA ASP A 72 18.56 -0.41 8.59
C ASP A 72 17.41 -0.40 9.61
N TYR A 73 16.33 0.35 9.36
CA TYR A 73 15.13 0.33 10.18
C TYR A 73 14.52 -1.07 10.28
N LEU A 74 14.35 -1.77 9.16
CA LEU A 74 13.83 -3.14 9.13
C LEU A 74 14.73 -4.11 9.92
N ALA A 75 16.06 -3.94 9.87
CA ALA A 75 16.99 -4.75 10.64
C ALA A 75 16.83 -4.56 12.16
N VAL A 76 16.52 -3.33 12.60
CA VAL A 76 16.25 -3.04 14.02
C VAL A 76 14.89 -3.60 14.45
N GLU A 77 13.83 -3.37 13.65
CA GLU A 77 12.47 -3.76 14.00
C GLU A 77 12.23 -5.29 13.97
N SER A 78 12.76 -5.96 12.96
CA SER A 78 12.47 -7.38 12.71
C SER A 78 13.66 -8.32 13.00
N GLY A 79 14.85 -7.78 13.21
CA GLY A 79 16.08 -8.57 13.30
C GLY A 79 16.57 -9.15 11.97
N VAL A 80 15.85 -8.89 10.87
CA VAL A 80 16.19 -9.42 9.55
C VAL A 80 16.92 -8.36 8.73
N ARG A 81 18.14 -8.70 8.26
CA ARG A 81 18.91 -7.81 7.37
C ARG A 81 18.53 -8.08 5.93
N VAL A 82 18.04 -7.04 5.28
CA VAL A 82 17.71 -7.03 3.86
C VAL A 82 18.68 -6.07 3.15
N PRO A 83 19.34 -6.45 2.04
CA PRO A 83 20.14 -5.52 1.25
C PRO A 83 19.27 -4.36 0.77
N TRP A 84 19.78 -3.14 0.78
CA TRP A 84 19.01 -1.96 0.36
C TRP A 84 18.52 -2.06 -1.10
N GLU A 85 19.21 -2.80 -1.95
CA GLU A 85 18.82 -3.08 -3.34
C GLU A 85 17.48 -3.85 -3.44
N GLN A 86 17.11 -4.58 -2.38
CA GLN A 86 15.83 -5.29 -2.28
C GLN A 86 14.73 -4.46 -1.59
N VAL A 87 15.03 -3.22 -1.21
CA VAL A 87 14.06 -2.31 -0.60
C VAL A 87 13.57 -1.33 -1.65
N TRP A 88 12.27 -1.16 -1.73
CA TRP A 88 11.62 -0.14 -2.57
C TRP A 88 10.74 0.74 -1.71
N ALA A 89 10.63 2.02 -2.07
CA ALA A 89 9.74 2.97 -1.43
C ALA A 89 8.92 3.73 -2.47
N ALA A 90 7.74 4.15 -2.07
CA ALA A 90 6.82 4.94 -2.87
C ALA A 90 5.96 5.82 -1.96
N ASN A 91 4.93 6.50 -2.49
CA ASN A 91 4.02 7.33 -1.70
C ASN A 91 3.05 6.46 -0.88
N GLY A 92 3.59 5.83 0.15
CA GLY A 92 2.91 4.89 1.02
C GLY A 92 2.71 3.49 0.41
N SER A 93 2.15 2.60 1.22
CA SER A 93 1.91 1.20 0.83
C SER A 93 0.94 1.06 -0.34
N ASN A 94 0.03 2.00 -0.54
CA ASN A 94 -0.93 1.97 -1.64
C ASN A 94 -0.24 1.99 -3.00
N GLU A 95 0.73 2.88 -3.19
CA GLU A 95 1.49 2.95 -4.44
C GLU A 95 2.41 1.73 -4.60
N VAL A 96 3.03 1.24 -3.52
CA VAL A 96 3.82 0.01 -3.55
C VAL A 96 2.98 -1.18 -4.00
N MET A 97 1.77 -1.34 -3.46
CA MET A 97 0.86 -2.43 -3.84
C MET A 97 0.39 -2.31 -5.28
N LEU A 98 0.15 -1.10 -5.76
CA LEU A 98 -0.17 -0.88 -7.16
C LEU A 98 1.00 -1.28 -8.07
N HIS A 99 2.24 -0.91 -7.73
CA HIS A 99 3.44 -1.34 -8.46
C HIS A 99 3.58 -2.86 -8.49
N VAL A 100 3.34 -3.54 -7.35
CA VAL A 100 3.38 -5.02 -7.29
C VAL A 100 2.36 -5.62 -8.25
N LEU A 101 1.12 -5.12 -8.27
CA LEU A 101 0.09 -5.65 -9.16
C LEU A 101 0.28 -5.23 -10.63
N GLN A 102 0.92 -4.11 -10.90
CA GLN A 102 1.32 -3.75 -12.27
C GLN A 102 2.39 -4.70 -12.83
N VAL A 103 3.27 -5.23 -11.97
CA VAL A 103 4.34 -6.15 -12.40
C VAL A 103 3.86 -7.60 -12.46
N PHE A 104 3.10 -8.04 -11.47
CA PHE A 104 2.74 -9.47 -11.29
C PHE A 104 1.29 -9.79 -11.61
N GLY A 105 0.42 -8.78 -11.67
CA GLY A 105 -1.00 -8.91 -12.01
C GLY A 105 -1.26 -8.90 -13.52
N GLY A 106 -2.50 -8.62 -13.90
CA GLY A 106 -2.95 -8.50 -15.27
C GLY A 106 -3.97 -9.55 -15.69
N PRO A 107 -4.44 -9.51 -16.94
CA PRO A 107 -5.40 -10.48 -17.46
C PRO A 107 -4.92 -11.93 -17.30
N GLY A 108 -5.81 -12.79 -16.77
CA GLY A 108 -5.50 -14.20 -16.51
C GLY A 108 -4.72 -14.45 -15.22
N ARG A 109 -4.36 -13.41 -14.46
CA ARG A 109 -3.75 -13.51 -13.14
C ARG A 109 -4.78 -13.36 -12.03
N VAL A 110 -4.41 -13.81 -10.84
CA VAL A 110 -5.27 -13.78 -9.66
C VAL A 110 -4.57 -13.05 -8.52
N CYS A 111 -5.29 -12.14 -7.88
CA CYS A 111 -4.94 -11.56 -6.59
C CYS A 111 -5.81 -12.22 -5.54
N LEU A 112 -5.21 -13.10 -4.72
CA LEU A 112 -5.88 -13.78 -3.62
C LEU A 112 -5.67 -13.00 -2.33
N SER A 113 -6.73 -12.77 -1.58
CA SER A 113 -6.72 -12.17 -0.25
C SER A 113 -7.60 -12.95 0.72
N PHE A 114 -7.49 -12.65 2.03
CA PHE A 114 -8.23 -13.33 3.08
C PHE A 114 -9.02 -12.32 3.91
N THR A 115 -10.35 -12.42 3.83
CA THR A 115 -11.27 -11.47 4.49
C THR A 115 -11.54 -11.83 5.96
N PRO A 116 -11.72 -10.79 6.81
CA PRO A 116 -11.62 -9.35 6.53
C PRO A 116 -10.20 -8.92 6.18
N THR A 117 -10.09 -7.97 5.24
CA THR A 117 -8.82 -7.49 4.70
C THR A 117 -8.89 -6.00 4.36
N TYR A 118 -7.78 -5.43 3.92
CA TYR A 118 -7.73 -4.05 3.50
C TYR A 118 -8.56 -3.83 2.22
N SER A 119 -9.42 -2.83 2.26
CA SER A 119 -10.44 -2.57 1.23
C SER A 119 -9.87 -2.12 -0.12
N MET A 120 -8.59 -1.71 -0.17
CA MET A 120 -7.96 -1.28 -1.42
C MET A 120 -7.45 -2.43 -2.29
N TYR A 121 -7.31 -3.66 -1.78
CA TYR A 121 -6.80 -4.76 -2.61
C TYR A 121 -7.69 -5.08 -3.83
N PRO A 122 -9.03 -5.09 -3.72
CA PRO A 122 -9.90 -5.20 -4.90
C PRO A 122 -9.70 -4.07 -5.91
N GLU A 123 -9.48 -2.84 -5.42
CA GLU A 123 -9.27 -1.66 -6.26
C GLU A 123 -8.01 -1.81 -7.12
N TYR A 124 -6.88 -2.16 -6.51
CA TYR A 124 -5.63 -2.39 -7.25
C TYR A 124 -5.75 -3.54 -8.24
N ALA A 125 -6.46 -4.61 -7.87
CA ALA A 125 -6.69 -5.74 -8.77
C ALA A 125 -7.53 -5.32 -9.97
N ARG A 126 -8.62 -4.56 -9.75
CA ARG A 126 -9.45 -3.98 -10.82
C ARG A 126 -8.64 -3.06 -11.72
N ASP A 127 -7.81 -2.20 -11.14
CA ASP A 127 -7.01 -1.23 -11.86
C ASP A 127 -5.97 -1.85 -12.77
N THR A 128 -5.52 -3.04 -12.43
CA THR A 128 -4.54 -3.82 -13.21
C THR A 128 -5.18 -4.95 -14.04
N LEU A 129 -6.53 -5.02 -14.10
CA LEU A 129 -7.26 -6.11 -14.78
C LEU A 129 -6.94 -7.50 -14.23
N THR A 130 -6.60 -7.56 -12.96
CA THR A 130 -6.32 -8.80 -12.23
C THR A 130 -7.61 -9.31 -11.59
N ARG A 131 -7.89 -10.60 -11.67
CA ARG A 131 -9.06 -11.19 -11.01
C ARG A 131 -8.83 -11.18 -9.50
N TYR A 132 -9.69 -10.51 -8.75
CA TYR A 132 -9.65 -10.54 -7.29
C TYR A 132 -10.44 -11.73 -6.76
N VAL A 133 -9.86 -12.44 -5.80
CA VAL A 133 -10.50 -13.55 -5.09
C VAL A 133 -10.29 -13.34 -3.59
N ALA A 134 -11.36 -13.51 -2.81
CA ALA A 134 -11.32 -13.44 -1.36
C ALA A 134 -11.72 -14.79 -0.75
N ALA A 135 -10.85 -15.36 0.07
CA ALA A 135 -11.15 -16.48 0.95
C ALA A 135 -11.46 -15.98 2.38
N ALA A 136 -12.15 -16.76 3.18
CA ALA A 136 -12.45 -16.40 4.55
C ALA A 136 -11.26 -16.74 5.47
N ARG A 137 -11.06 -15.92 6.51
CA ARG A 137 -10.28 -16.28 7.71
C ARG A 137 -11.13 -17.17 8.62
N ALA A 138 -10.51 -17.79 9.62
CA ALA A 138 -11.23 -18.46 10.70
C ALA A 138 -12.07 -17.44 11.52
N GLU A 139 -12.98 -17.93 12.35
CA GLU A 139 -13.85 -17.07 13.18
C GLU A 139 -13.07 -16.16 14.15
N ASP A 140 -11.91 -16.61 14.60
CA ASP A 140 -10.97 -15.84 15.44
C ASP A 140 -10.00 -14.96 14.62
N PHE A 141 -10.23 -14.82 13.31
CA PHE A 141 -9.40 -14.09 12.35
C PHE A 141 -8.01 -14.68 12.10
N THR A 142 -7.69 -15.85 12.63
CA THR A 142 -6.44 -16.54 12.29
C THR A 142 -6.43 -16.99 10.84
N LEU A 143 -5.25 -17.27 10.33
CA LEU A 143 -5.01 -17.72 8.98
C LEU A 143 -4.23 -19.04 9.00
N GLU A 144 -4.95 -20.13 8.88
CA GLU A 144 -4.38 -21.45 8.87
C GLU A 144 -3.63 -21.74 7.56
N VAL A 145 -2.46 -22.35 7.66
CA VAL A 145 -1.58 -22.61 6.51
C VAL A 145 -2.27 -23.50 5.47
N ASP A 146 -3.06 -24.48 5.90
CA ASP A 146 -3.74 -25.39 4.99
C ASP A 146 -4.86 -24.68 4.23
N VAL A 147 -5.59 -23.77 4.86
CA VAL A 147 -6.57 -22.90 4.18
C VAL A 147 -5.89 -22.05 3.09
N VAL A 148 -4.71 -21.51 3.39
CA VAL A 148 -3.92 -20.76 2.39
C VAL A 148 -3.52 -21.66 1.22
N ARG A 149 -3.01 -22.86 1.48
CA ARG A 149 -2.61 -23.82 0.44
C ARG A 149 -3.76 -24.24 -0.45
N GLU A 150 -4.91 -24.53 0.15
CA GLU A 150 -6.13 -24.89 -0.59
C GLU A 150 -6.61 -23.73 -1.47
N ALA A 151 -6.67 -22.52 -0.92
CA ALA A 151 -7.05 -21.34 -1.68
C ALA A 151 -6.10 -21.03 -2.84
N VAL A 152 -4.79 -21.20 -2.66
CA VAL A 152 -3.80 -21.04 -3.73
C VAL A 152 -3.94 -22.15 -4.79
N ALA A 153 -4.21 -23.39 -4.38
CA ALA A 153 -4.37 -24.51 -5.32
C ALA A 153 -5.65 -24.44 -6.15
N ALA A 154 -6.68 -23.73 -5.65
CA ALA A 154 -7.96 -23.55 -6.34
C ALA A 154 -7.94 -22.46 -7.41
N HIS A 155 -6.93 -21.63 -7.44
CA HIS A 155 -6.86 -20.44 -8.28
C HIS A 155 -5.52 -20.24 -8.97
#